data_28af666284512fbb74e9b4c293427d5b
#
_entry.id   28af666284512fbb74e9b4c293427d5b
#
_cell.length_a   1.000
_cell.length_b   1.000
_cell.length_c   1.000
_cell.angle_alpha   90.00
_cell.angle_beta   90.00
_cell.angle_gamma   90.00
#
_symmetry.space_group_name_H-M   'P 1'
#
loop_
_entity.id
_entity.type
_entity.pdbx_description
1 polymer ?
#
loop_
_entity_poly.entity_id
_entity_poly.type
_entity_poly.pdbx_seq_one_letter_code
_entity_poly.pdbx_strand_id
1 'polypeptide(L)'
;MTSVAPIATRHGNFFAQFNDIGLSRLDFPFKARAPKPAAKPTGEAKQWLAATAAALESLLLGRAPSRLPPLDISAGTEFQQTVWAELLNIPSGQTRSYGEIAGRLAKPGAARAVGSACGANPIPVIVPCHRVLAAHQRIGGFFGGLDWKQRLLRIEQADFVD
;
A
#
# COMPACT_ATOMS: atom_id res chain seq x y z
N MET A 1 -18.43 -8.83 8.27
CA MET A 1 -18.32 -7.90 9.41
C MET A 1 -17.00 -7.17 9.33
N THR A 2 -17.00 -5.89 9.60
CA THR A 2 -15.78 -5.07 9.52
C THR A 2 -15.21 -4.83 10.91
N SER A 3 -13.90 -5.05 11.05
CA SER A 3 -13.17 -4.74 12.28
C SER A 3 -12.00 -3.82 11.98
N VAL A 4 -11.61 -3.03 12.98
CA VAL A 4 -10.50 -2.06 12.86
C VAL A 4 -9.60 -2.17 14.07
N ALA A 5 -8.29 -2.12 13.85
CA ALA A 5 -7.33 -2.10 14.94
C ALA A 5 -6.14 -1.18 14.62
N PRO A 6 -5.58 -0.52 15.64
CA PRO A 6 -4.34 0.21 15.49
C PRO A 6 -3.15 -0.75 15.44
N ILE A 7 -2.12 -0.35 14.69
CA ILE A 7 -0.83 -1.03 14.68
C ILE A 7 0.23 0.01 15.05
N ALA A 8 0.80 -0.12 16.23
CA ALA A 8 1.83 0.78 16.71
C ALA A 8 3.15 0.52 15.96
N THR A 9 3.74 1.59 15.44
CA THR A 9 5.05 1.55 14.79
C THR A 9 5.92 2.70 15.31
N ARG A 10 7.20 2.66 15.00
CA ARG A 10 8.10 3.79 15.31
C ARG A 10 7.73 5.09 14.59
N HIS A 11 6.87 5.01 13.57
CA HIS A 11 6.39 6.16 12.81
C HIS A 11 4.98 6.60 13.21
N GLY A 12 4.42 6.02 14.27
CA GLY A 12 3.05 6.27 14.73
C GLY A 12 2.13 5.08 14.50
N ASN A 13 0.86 5.27 14.79
CA ASN A 13 -0.15 4.21 14.67
C ASN A 13 -0.78 4.20 13.29
N PHE A 14 -0.58 3.09 12.57
CA PHE A 14 -1.40 2.75 11.39
C PHE A 14 -2.73 2.17 11.88
N PHE A 15 -3.74 2.20 11.03
CA PHE A 15 -5.02 1.57 11.31
C PHE A 15 -5.35 0.58 10.21
N ALA A 16 -5.55 -0.68 10.61
CA ALA A 16 -5.88 -1.77 9.71
C ALA A 16 -7.36 -2.11 9.83
N GLN A 17 -8.02 -2.25 8.68
CA GLN A 17 -9.42 -2.66 8.60
C GLN A 17 -9.52 -4.01 7.93
N PHE A 18 -10.29 -4.90 8.54
CA PHE A 18 -10.52 -6.27 8.04
C PHE A 18 -12.01 -6.48 7.78
N ASN A 19 -12.30 -7.27 6.78
CA ASN A 19 -13.64 -7.82 6.53
C ASN A 19 -13.58 -9.35 6.58
N ASP A 20 -14.59 -10.02 6.05
CA ASP A 20 -14.64 -11.49 6.09
C ASP A 20 -13.65 -12.17 5.14
N ILE A 21 -13.03 -11.42 4.24
CA ILE A 21 -12.08 -11.92 3.24
C ILE A 21 -10.63 -11.71 3.68
N GLY A 22 -10.32 -10.57 4.26
CA GLY A 22 -8.94 -10.24 4.64
C GLY A 22 -8.76 -8.78 5.00
N LEU A 23 -7.52 -8.30 4.88
CA LEU A 23 -7.19 -6.89 5.04
C LEU A 23 -7.77 -6.11 3.87
N SER A 24 -8.65 -5.14 4.16
CA SER A 24 -9.33 -4.35 3.14
C SER A 24 -8.88 -2.88 3.11
N ARG A 25 -8.25 -2.40 4.18
CA ARG A 25 -7.78 -1.01 4.26
C ARG A 25 -6.64 -0.88 5.26
N LEU A 26 -5.68 -0.02 4.93
CA LEU A 26 -4.59 0.37 5.83
C LEU A 26 -4.42 1.89 5.74
N ASP A 27 -4.57 2.59 6.86
CA ASP A 27 -4.40 4.03 6.94
C ASP A 27 -3.09 4.39 7.62
N PHE A 28 -2.40 5.40 7.06
CA PHE A 28 -1.20 5.98 7.66
C PHE A 28 -1.49 6.64 9.00
N PRO A 29 -0.44 6.89 9.84
CA PRO A 29 -0.60 7.66 11.07
C PRO A 29 -0.86 9.14 10.75
N PHE A 30 -2.13 9.51 10.59
CA PHE A 30 -2.52 10.92 10.42
C PHE A 30 -2.85 11.54 11.76
N LYS A 31 -2.40 12.78 11.99
CA LYS A 31 -2.68 13.50 13.23
C LYS A 31 -4.17 13.86 13.42
N ALA A 32 -4.97 13.78 12.38
CA ALA A 32 -6.25 14.46 12.35
C ALA A 32 -7.48 13.60 12.65
N ARG A 33 -7.44 12.27 12.57
CA ARG A 33 -8.65 11.48 12.81
C ARG A 33 -8.34 10.01 13.07
N ALA A 34 -8.63 9.57 14.28
CA ALA A 34 -8.82 8.13 14.52
C ALA A 34 -10.01 7.64 13.67
N PRO A 35 -9.96 6.44 13.11
CA PRO A 35 -11.11 5.87 12.43
C PRO A 35 -12.30 5.75 13.39
N LYS A 36 -13.50 5.73 12.82
CA LYS A 36 -14.72 5.55 13.61
C LYS A 36 -14.59 4.28 14.46
N PRO A 37 -15.13 4.29 15.70
CA PRO A 37 -15.17 3.08 16.50
C PRO A 37 -15.79 1.94 15.71
N ALA A 38 -15.10 0.81 15.67
CA ALA A 38 -15.53 -0.39 15.00
C ALA A 38 -15.21 -1.58 15.90
N ALA A 39 -15.76 -2.75 15.56
CA ALA A 39 -15.46 -3.97 16.30
C ALA A 39 -13.95 -4.25 16.26
N LYS A 40 -13.42 -4.82 17.33
CA LYS A 40 -12.05 -5.31 17.37
C LYS A 40 -11.94 -6.61 16.58
N PRO A 41 -10.80 -6.87 15.92
CA PRO A 41 -10.60 -8.14 15.23
C PRO A 41 -10.73 -9.33 16.19
N THR A 42 -11.42 -10.37 15.73
CA THR A 42 -11.60 -11.63 16.44
C THR A 42 -11.39 -12.79 15.46
N GLY A 43 -11.16 -14.00 15.97
CA GLY A 43 -10.98 -15.18 15.15
C GLY A 43 -9.85 -15.03 14.14
N GLU A 44 -10.13 -15.33 12.87
CA GLU A 44 -9.14 -15.22 11.79
C GLU A 44 -8.63 -13.79 11.63
N ALA A 45 -9.47 -12.79 11.79
CA ALA A 45 -9.06 -11.38 11.67
C ALA A 45 -7.98 -11.02 12.71
N LYS A 46 -7.98 -11.66 13.87
CA LYS A 46 -6.92 -11.48 14.87
C LYS A 46 -5.58 -12.01 14.37
N GLN A 47 -5.58 -13.14 13.66
CA GLN A 47 -4.39 -13.69 13.04
C GLN A 47 -3.92 -12.81 11.88
N TRP A 48 -4.84 -12.30 11.08
CA TRP A 48 -4.53 -11.38 9.98
C TRP A 48 -3.94 -10.07 10.50
N LEU A 49 -4.43 -9.58 11.64
CA LEU A 49 -3.84 -8.40 12.29
C LEU A 49 -2.38 -8.64 12.67
N ALA A 50 -2.09 -9.80 13.27
CA ALA A 50 -0.71 -10.15 13.63
C ALA A 50 0.18 -10.25 12.37
N ALA A 51 -0.32 -10.86 11.31
CA ALA A 51 0.42 -10.94 10.03
C ALA A 51 0.61 -9.56 9.40
N THR A 52 -0.39 -8.70 9.46
CA THR A 52 -0.30 -7.32 8.95
C THR A 52 0.73 -6.52 9.72
N ALA A 53 0.71 -6.61 11.06
CA ALA A 53 1.68 -5.91 11.91
C ALA A 53 3.12 -6.37 11.63
N ALA A 54 3.34 -7.67 11.47
CA ALA A 54 4.65 -8.23 11.15
C ALA A 54 5.13 -7.79 9.76
N ALA A 55 4.24 -7.83 8.76
CA ALA A 55 4.56 -7.39 7.40
C ALA A 55 4.90 -5.89 7.37
N LEU A 56 4.11 -5.07 8.07
CA LEU A 56 4.33 -3.64 8.14
C LEU A 56 5.66 -3.31 8.82
N GLU A 57 6.00 -3.99 9.91
CA GLU A 57 7.28 -3.83 10.58
C GLU A 57 8.44 -4.14 9.64
N SER A 58 8.38 -5.26 8.93
CA SER A 58 9.42 -5.62 7.95
C SER A 58 9.57 -4.56 6.87
N LEU A 59 8.46 -4.11 6.28
CA LEU A 59 8.47 -3.12 5.21
C LEU A 59 9.03 -1.78 5.69
N LEU A 60 8.71 -1.36 6.91
CA LEU A 60 9.23 -0.11 7.49
C LEU A 60 10.71 -0.22 7.88
N LEU A 61 11.28 -1.41 7.88
CA LEU A 61 12.71 -1.65 8.03
C LEU A 61 13.42 -1.88 6.69
N GLY A 62 12.71 -1.73 5.58
CA GLY A 62 13.27 -1.96 4.24
C GLY A 62 13.43 -3.43 3.88
N ARG A 63 12.72 -4.31 4.54
CA ARG A 63 12.81 -5.76 4.34
C ARG A 63 11.53 -6.30 3.71
N ALA A 64 11.67 -7.34 2.88
CA ALA A 64 10.53 -8.07 2.36
C ALA A 64 9.86 -8.84 3.50
N PRO A 65 8.52 -8.77 3.63
CA PRO A 65 7.82 -9.57 4.63
C PRO A 65 7.86 -11.06 4.25
N SER A 66 7.92 -11.94 5.27
CA SER A 66 7.92 -13.38 5.04
C SER A 66 6.57 -13.90 4.53
N ARG A 67 5.48 -13.22 4.91
CA ARG A 67 4.13 -13.52 4.43
C ARG A 67 3.25 -12.27 4.56
N LEU A 68 2.16 -12.26 3.81
CA LEU A 68 1.13 -11.23 3.90
C LEU A 68 -0.17 -11.85 4.41
N PRO A 69 -1.04 -11.07 5.08
CA PRO A 69 -2.41 -11.52 5.31
C PRO A 69 -3.14 -11.63 3.97
N PRO A 70 -4.29 -12.32 3.93
CA PRO A 70 -5.16 -12.19 2.76
C PRO A 70 -5.53 -10.73 2.53
N LEU A 71 -5.51 -10.30 1.27
CA LEU A 71 -5.84 -8.93 0.88
C LEU A 71 -7.18 -8.93 0.15
N ASP A 72 -8.08 -8.06 0.56
CA ASP A 72 -9.32 -7.83 -0.18
C ASP A 72 -9.25 -6.49 -0.91
N ILE A 73 -9.01 -6.57 -2.21
CA ILE A 73 -8.97 -5.41 -3.12
C ILE A 73 -10.22 -5.33 -4.01
N SER A 74 -11.25 -6.11 -3.70
CA SER A 74 -12.45 -6.25 -4.55
C SER A 74 -13.31 -4.98 -4.62
N ALA A 75 -13.10 -4.01 -3.72
CA ALA A 75 -13.80 -2.73 -3.79
C ALA A 75 -13.36 -1.87 -4.97
N GLY A 76 -12.20 -2.14 -5.56
CA GLY A 76 -11.71 -1.43 -6.74
C GLY A 76 -12.37 -1.92 -8.03
N THR A 77 -12.25 -1.10 -9.08
CA THR A 77 -12.64 -1.52 -10.43
C THR A 77 -11.74 -2.67 -10.89
N GLU A 78 -12.16 -3.36 -11.95
CA GLU A 78 -11.34 -4.43 -12.54
C GLU A 78 -9.95 -3.93 -12.93
N PHE A 79 -9.87 -2.76 -13.56
CA PHE A 79 -8.59 -2.14 -13.92
C PHE A 79 -7.74 -1.81 -12.68
N GLN A 80 -8.35 -1.20 -11.66
CA GLN A 80 -7.63 -0.90 -10.40
C GLN A 80 -7.08 -2.16 -9.76
N GLN A 81 -7.87 -3.22 -9.67
CA GLN A 81 -7.42 -4.50 -9.12
C GLN A 81 -6.24 -5.07 -9.90
N THR A 82 -6.27 -4.97 -11.23
CA THR A 82 -5.18 -5.41 -12.09
C THR A 82 -3.90 -4.61 -11.82
N VAL A 83 -4.02 -3.29 -11.67
CA VAL A 83 -2.88 -2.43 -11.31
C VAL A 83 -2.31 -2.83 -9.95
N TRP A 84 -3.15 -2.95 -8.94
CA TRP A 84 -2.69 -3.27 -7.58
C TRP A 84 -2.01 -4.65 -7.52
N ALA A 85 -2.50 -5.63 -8.26
CA ALA A 85 -1.86 -6.93 -8.37
C ALA A 85 -0.45 -6.82 -8.99
N GLU A 86 -0.30 -5.99 -10.03
CA GLU A 86 1.00 -5.76 -10.65
C GLU A 86 1.99 -5.07 -9.71
N LEU A 87 1.50 -4.13 -8.86
CA LEU A 87 2.36 -3.45 -7.89
C LEU A 87 3.02 -4.43 -6.91
N LEU A 88 2.33 -5.50 -6.54
CA LEU A 88 2.89 -6.52 -5.64
C LEU A 88 4.11 -7.23 -6.22
N ASN A 89 4.32 -7.14 -7.51
CA ASN A 89 5.47 -7.73 -8.20
C ASN A 89 6.71 -6.82 -8.20
N ILE A 90 6.62 -5.59 -7.69
CA ILE A 90 7.76 -4.67 -7.62
C ILE A 90 8.53 -4.93 -6.32
N PRO A 91 9.77 -5.44 -6.39
CA PRO A 91 10.55 -5.70 -5.17
C PRO A 91 10.92 -4.42 -4.43
N SER A 92 11.15 -4.55 -3.13
CA SER A 92 11.70 -3.45 -2.32
C SER A 92 13.02 -2.95 -2.91
N GLY A 93 13.19 -1.64 -2.95
CA GLY A 93 14.37 -1.01 -3.52
C GLY A 93 14.31 -0.79 -5.03
N GLN A 94 13.31 -1.34 -5.71
CA GLN A 94 13.09 -1.13 -7.13
C GLN A 94 11.88 -0.22 -7.35
N THR A 95 11.88 0.46 -8.49
CA THR A 95 10.77 1.32 -8.90
C THR A 95 10.40 1.03 -10.35
N ARG A 96 9.18 1.43 -10.70
CA ARG A 96 8.68 1.41 -12.09
C ARG A 96 8.02 2.74 -12.37
N SER A 97 8.02 3.17 -13.62
CA SER A 97 7.23 4.34 -14.01
C SER A 97 5.76 3.94 -14.23
N TYR A 98 4.88 4.92 -14.21
CA TYR A 98 3.46 4.67 -14.57
C TYR A 98 3.34 4.09 -15.96
N GLY A 99 4.17 4.56 -16.90
CA GLY A 99 4.21 4.02 -18.28
C GLY A 99 4.68 2.57 -18.34
N GLU A 100 5.68 2.20 -17.55
CA GLU A 100 6.14 0.81 -17.48
C GLU A 100 5.07 -0.13 -16.94
N ILE A 101 4.34 0.29 -15.90
CA ILE A 101 3.20 -0.49 -15.39
C ILE A 101 2.14 -0.65 -16.48
N ALA A 102 1.78 0.45 -17.15
CA ALA A 102 0.81 0.42 -18.25
C ALA A 102 1.24 -0.56 -19.35
N GLY A 103 2.52 -0.55 -19.71
CA GLY A 103 3.08 -1.47 -20.69
C GLY A 103 2.97 -2.94 -20.27
N ARG A 104 3.25 -3.23 -18.98
CA ARG A 104 3.13 -4.58 -18.45
C ARG A 104 1.70 -5.10 -18.47
N LEU A 105 0.72 -4.20 -18.37
CA LEU A 105 -0.70 -4.52 -18.46
C LEU A 105 -1.21 -4.57 -19.91
N ALA A 106 -0.32 -4.46 -20.90
CA ALA A 106 -0.64 -4.40 -22.33
C ALA A 106 -1.59 -3.23 -22.67
N LYS A 107 -1.46 -2.12 -21.93
CA LYS A 107 -2.22 -0.88 -22.14
C LYS A 107 -1.28 0.33 -22.13
N PRO A 108 -0.38 0.45 -23.11
CA PRO A 108 0.70 1.45 -23.07
C PRO A 108 0.22 2.90 -23.01
N GLY A 109 -1.02 3.20 -23.41
CA GLY A 109 -1.60 4.54 -23.30
C GLY A 109 -2.23 4.84 -21.95
N ALA A 110 -2.19 3.93 -20.98
CA ALA A 110 -2.96 4.02 -19.74
C ALA A 110 -2.15 4.55 -18.54
N ALA A 111 -1.05 5.26 -18.76
CA ALA A 111 -0.20 5.75 -17.66
C ALA A 111 -0.96 6.62 -16.65
N ARG A 112 -1.86 7.51 -17.12
CA ARG A 112 -2.69 8.33 -16.24
C ARG A 112 -3.67 7.49 -15.43
N ALA A 113 -4.28 6.49 -16.05
CA ALA A 113 -5.19 5.58 -15.37
C ALA A 113 -4.46 4.75 -14.31
N VAL A 114 -3.23 4.35 -14.58
CA VAL A 114 -2.35 3.69 -13.59
C VAL A 114 -2.08 4.63 -12.42
N GLY A 115 -1.76 5.89 -12.68
CA GLY A 115 -1.57 6.89 -11.64
C GLY A 115 -2.80 7.08 -10.76
N SER A 116 -3.99 7.15 -11.37
CA SER A 116 -5.25 7.24 -10.63
C SER A 116 -5.50 5.99 -9.79
N ALA A 117 -5.21 4.81 -10.33
CA ALA A 117 -5.35 3.54 -9.59
C ALA A 117 -4.38 3.49 -8.40
N CYS A 118 -3.15 3.97 -8.55
CA CYS A 118 -2.20 4.10 -7.44
C CYS A 118 -2.76 5.02 -6.34
N GLY A 119 -3.35 6.14 -6.72
CA GLY A 119 -3.97 7.07 -5.78
C GLY A 119 -5.19 6.51 -5.05
N ALA A 120 -5.87 5.53 -5.63
CA ALA A 120 -7.05 4.87 -5.05
C ALA A 120 -6.68 3.61 -4.24
N ASN A 121 -5.42 3.25 -4.12
CA ASN A 121 -4.97 2.06 -3.42
C ASN A 121 -5.43 2.07 -1.94
N PRO A 122 -6.26 1.11 -1.50
CA PRO A 122 -6.75 1.09 -0.13
C PRO A 122 -5.75 0.53 0.89
N ILE A 123 -4.68 -0.13 0.43
CA ILE A 123 -3.73 -0.83 1.31
C ILE A 123 -2.30 -0.38 0.98
N PRO A 124 -1.99 0.93 1.16
CA PRO A 124 -0.64 1.42 0.85
C PRO A 124 0.41 0.75 1.73
N VAL A 125 1.66 0.86 1.36
CA VAL A 125 2.84 0.19 1.95
C VAL A 125 2.87 -1.29 1.58
N ILE A 126 1.83 -2.05 1.90
CA ILE A 126 1.73 -3.49 1.58
C ILE A 126 1.53 -3.67 0.07
N VAL A 127 0.55 -2.97 -0.51
CA VAL A 127 0.46 -2.83 -1.97
C VAL A 127 1.30 -1.60 -2.34
N PRO A 128 2.51 -1.78 -2.88
CA PRO A 128 3.54 -0.74 -2.83
C PRO A 128 3.41 0.32 -3.93
N CYS A 129 2.34 1.09 -3.91
CA CYS A 129 2.15 2.17 -4.88
C CYS A 129 3.24 3.25 -4.78
N HIS A 130 3.95 3.36 -3.66
CA HIS A 130 5.09 4.25 -3.52
C HIS A 130 6.26 3.89 -4.44
N ARG A 131 6.32 2.65 -4.96
CA ARG A 131 7.35 2.19 -5.90
C ARG A 131 7.04 2.56 -7.35
N VAL A 132 5.99 3.33 -7.59
CA VAL A 132 5.66 3.82 -8.93
C VAL A 132 5.96 5.31 -9.01
N LEU A 133 6.79 5.68 -9.97
CA LEU A 133 7.29 7.04 -10.15
C LEU A 133 6.81 7.62 -11.48
N ALA A 134 6.83 8.94 -11.59
CA ALA A 134 6.61 9.63 -12.85
C ALA A 134 7.84 9.46 -13.77
N ALA A 135 7.74 9.97 -14.99
CA ALA A 135 8.84 9.93 -15.96
C ALA A 135 10.12 10.53 -15.37
N HIS A 136 11.27 10.00 -15.78
CA HIS A 136 12.60 10.43 -15.33
C HIS A 136 12.81 10.28 -13.82
N GLN A 137 12.20 9.24 -13.23
CA GLN A 137 12.31 8.92 -11.79
C GLN A 137 11.79 10.05 -10.87
N ARG A 138 10.95 10.93 -11.38
CA ARG A 138 10.33 11.97 -10.55
C ARG A 138 9.30 11.34 -9.62
N ILE A 139 9.24 11.85 -8.39
CA ILE A 139 8.44 11.24 -7.33
C ILE A 139 6.95 11.14 -7.65
N GLY A 140 6.38 12.08 -8.41
CA GLY A 140 4.94 12.07 -8.69
C GLY A 140 4.09 12.32 -7.45
N GLY A 141 2.81 11.96 -7.53
CA GLY A 141 1.86 12.11 -6.42
C GLY A 141 1.82 10.90 -5.50
N PHE A 142 1.17 11.06 -4.33
CA PHE A 142 0.93 9.97 -3.40
C PHE A 142 -0.23 10.32 -2.47
N PHE A 143 -1.15 9.36 -2.24
CA PHE A 143 -2.33 9.56 -1.39
C PHE A 143 -1.97 9.85 0.07
N GLY A 144 -0.96 9.18 0.62
CA GLY A 144 -0.47 9.40 1.98
C GLY A 144 0.33 10.69 2.17
N GLY A 145 0.51 11.48 1.11
CA GLY A 145 1.35 12.66 1.08
C GLY A 145 2.77 12.35 0.60
N LEU A 146 3.40 13.33 -0.03
CA LEU A 146 4.75 13.16 -0.58
C LEU A 146 5.76 12.79 0.49
N ASP A 147 5.60 13.29 1.73
CA ASP A 147 6.50 12.96 2.85
C ASP A 147 6.56 11.45 3.09
N TRP A 148 5.42 10.76 3.06
CA TRP A 148 5.37 9.32 3.22
C TRP A 148 5.99 8.60 2.05
N LYS A 149 5.74 9.05 0.83
CA LYS A 149 6.33 8.45 -0.36
C LYS A 149 7.85 8.54 -0.33
N GLN A 150 8.39 9.73 -0.05
CA GLN A 150 9.82 9.94 0.10
C GLN A 150 10.41 9.06 1.21
N ARG A 151 9.75 9.02 2.37
CA ARG A 151 10.18 8.22 3.51
C ARG A 151 10.29 6.75 3.17
N LEU A 152 9.27 6.18 2.54
CA LEU A 152 9.25 4.77 2.15
C LEU A 152 10.35 4.47 1.12
N LEU A 153 10.52 5.33 0.13
CA LEU A 153 11.56 5.15 -0.88
C LEU A 153 12.96 5.21 -0.25
N ARG A 154 13.18 6.12 0.70
CA ARG A 154 14.47 6.20 1.42
C ARG A 154 14.71 4.98 2.29
N ILE A 155 13.69 4.49 2.99
CA ILE A 155 13.77 3.25 3.78
C ILE A 155 14.21 2.09 2.89
N GLU A 156 13.68 2.00 1.69
CA GLU A 156 13.99 0.95 0.73
C GLU A 156 15.27 1.22 -0.06
N GLN A 157 15.92 2.35 0.13
CA GLN A 157 17.13 2.76 -0.59
C GLN A 157 16.90 2.83 -2.10
N ALA A 158 15.70 3.23 -2.51
CA ALA A 158 15.34 3.40 -3.91
C ALA A 158 15.69 4.80 -4.39
N ASP A 159 16.15 4.92 -5.63
CA ASP A 159 16.48 6.21 -6.23
C ASP A 159 15.23 6.92 -6.73
N PHE A 160 15.16 8.21 -6.48
CA PHE A 160 14.08 9.06 -7.01
C PHE A 160 14.56 10.52 -7.11
N VAL A 161 13.84 11.30 -7.90
CA VAL A 161 14.08 12.73 -8.08
C VAL A 161 12.84 13.49 -7.55
N ASP A 162 13.10 14.48 -6.71
CA ASP A 162 12.04 15.35 -6.15
C ASP A 162 11.36 16.22 -7.22
#